data_d481cdc5ce24431df6f0e2ab9382f332
#
_entry.id   d481cdc5ce24431df6f0e2ab9382f332
#
_cell.length_a   1.000
_cell.length_b   1.000
_cell.length_c   1.000
_cell.angle_alpha   90.00
_cell.angle_beta   90.00
_cell.angle_gamma   90.00
#
_symmetry.space_group_name_H-M   'P 1'
#
loop_
_entity.id
_entity.type
_entity.pdbx_description
1 polymer ?
#
loop_
_entity_poly.entity_id
_entity_poly.type
_entity_poly.pdbx_seq_one_letter_code
_entity_poly.pdbx_strand_id
1 'polypeptide(L)'
;IDLSGDPDVLNSGSTQTTDGTALAVQFGTGVYPEPATNKTWFFELRALGVATTGEKQAFKVEGVITDSSGTKSIVGTNSKVDYQRSGTADLAQTPWDPMSSYNTNDVVEYDLNTYTANNAINATGNNLDPAQDTTNWTVTYTGWNVSAEVIANAFRVRVKGQTGKTVNWKLRFTKIEV
;
A
#
# COMPACT_ATOMS: atom_id res chain seq x y z
N ILE A 1 27.90 -1.36 9.87
CA ILE A 1 26.68 -0.60 9.55
C ILE A 1 26.46 0.32 10.72
N ASP A 2 26.64 1.61 10.52
CA ASP A 2 26.34 2.62 11.53
C ASP A 2 24.83 2.86 11.52
N LEU A 3 24.13 2.39 12.53
CA LEU A 3 22.69 2.60 12.72
C LEU A 3 22.41 3.80 13.65
N SER A 4 23.41 4.65 13.91
CA SER A 4 23.28 5.82 14.78
C SER A 4 22.60 7.03 14.12
N GLY A 5 22.25 6.94 12.83
CA GLY A 5 21.48 7.98 12.16
C GLY A 5 20.05 8.05 12.69
N ASP A 6 19.66 9.21 13.20
CA ASP A 6 18.24 9.51 13.44
C ASP A 6 17.44 9.18 12.16
N PRO A 7 16.32 8.46 12.27
CA PRO A 7 15.49 8.18 11.10
C PRO A 7 15.03 9.51 10.51
N ASP A 8 15.44 9.77 9.26
CA ASP A 8 14.99 10.97 8.55
C ASP A 8 13.46 10.99 8.49
N VAL A 9 12.85 11.90 9.21
CA VAL A 9 11.43 12.16 9.09
C VAL A 9 11.22 12.92 7.77
N LEU A 10 10.89 12.19 6.72
CA LEU A 10 10.35 12.83 5.52
C LEU A 10 8.96 13.33 5.88
N ASN A 11 8.81 14.62 5.91
CA ASN A 11 7.65 15.45 6.19
C ASN A 11 6.28 14.76 6.28
N SER A 12 5.38 15.31 7.12
CA SER A 12 3.98 14.90 7.16
C SER A 12 3.30 15.18 5.81
N GLY A 13 2.67 14.18 5.23
CA GLY A 13 1.77 14.32 4.10
C GLY A 13 0.32 14.49 4.58
N SER A 14 -0.49 15.21 3.84
CA SER A 14 -1.93 15.24 4.04
C SER A 14 -2.66 15.25 2.71
N THR A 15 -3.79 14.57 2.65
CA THR A 15 -4.67 14.58 1.47
C THR A 15 -6.10 14.29 1.88
N GLN A 16 -7.04 14.47 0.97
CA GLN A 16 -8.45 14.16 1.17
C GLN A 16 -8.92 13.22 0.07
N THR A 17 -9.66 12.19 0.46
CA THR A 17 -10.39 11.33 -0.46
C THR A 17 -11.89 11.55 -0.26
N THR A 18 -12.65 11.64 -1.35
CA THR A 18 -14.11 11.85 -1.33
C THR A 18 -14.89 10.65 -1.86
N ASP A 19 -14.17 9.69 -2.40
CA ASP A 19 -14.71 8.47 -3.01
C ASP A 19 -13.82 7.26 -2.73
N GLY A 20 -14.12 6.14 -3.37
CA GLY A 20 -13.33 4.91 -3.28
C GLY A 20 -12.10 4.88 -4.19
N THR A 21 -11.69 6.00 -4.79
CA THR A 21 -10.51 6.07 -5.66
C THR A 21 -9.23 6.22 -4.83
N ALA A 22 -8.20 5.46 -5.17
CA ALA A 22 -6.91 5.57 -4.52
C ALA A 22 -6.14 6.80 -5.01
N LEU A 23 -5.61 7.59 -4.09
CA LEU A 23 -4.81 8.79 -4.38
C LEU A 23 -3.37 8.63 -3.90
N ALA A 24 -2.41 9.03 -4.73
CA ALA A 24 -1.01 9.16 -4.33
C ALA A 24 -0.82 10.39 -3.44
N VAL A 25 -0.10 10.21 -2.33
CA VAL A 25 0.15 11.28 -1.35
C VAL A 25 1.51 11.92 -1.60
N GLN A 26 1.54 13.23 -1.64
CA GLN A 26 2.76 14.03 -1.69
C GLN A 26 3.20 14.40 -0.26
N PHE A 27 4.50 14.36 -0.02
CA PHE A 27 5.11 14.78 1.24
C PHE A 27 5.82 16.12 0.99
N GLY A 28 5.29 17.17 1.58
CA GLY A 28 5.70 18.54 1.24
C GLY A 28 5.08 19.03 -0.08
N THR A 29 5.66 20.06 -0.66
CA THR A 29 5.10 20.69 -1.86
C THR A 29 5.52 19.94 -3.13
N GLY A 30 4.65 19.07 -3.61
CA GLY A 30 4.85 18.40 -4.91
C GLY A 30 5.88 17.26 -4.94
N VAL A 31 6.33 16.78 -3.77
CA VAL A 31 7.39 15.79 -3.69
C VAL A 31 6.83 14.42 -3.29
N TYR A 32 7.09 13.41 -4.09
CA TYR A 32 6.94 12.01 -3.70
C TYR A 32 8.24 11.51 -3.07
N PRO A 33 8.18 10.71 -1.99
CA PRO A 33 9.39 10.11 -1.44
C PRO A 33 9.94 9.09 -2.45
N GLU A 34 11.23 9.20 -2.78
CA GLU A 34 11.89 8.25 -3.68
C GLU A 34 13.34 8.04 -3.23
N PRO A 35 13.84 6.79 -3.18
CA PRO A 35 15.25 6.54 -2.97
C PRO A 35 16.07 7.11 -4.13
N ALA A 36 17.25 7.66 -3.82
CA ALA A 36 18.22 8.01 -4.84
C ALA A 36 18.75 6.74 -5.52
N THR A 37 19.33 6.92 -6.73
CA THR A 37 19.90 5.81 -7.49
C THR A 37 20.94 5.04 -6.66
N ASN A 38 20.85 3.72 -6.67
CA ASN A 38 21.68 2.77 -5.92
C ASN A 38 21.57 2.92 -4.39
N LYS A 39 20.42 3.39 -3.91
CA LYS A 39 20.11 3.47 -2.48
C LYS A 39 19.00 2.51 -2.09
N THR A 40 19.06 2.09 -0.84
CA THR A 40 18.02 1.25 -0.22
C THR A 40 17.46 1.99 0.99
N TRP A 41 16.14 1.99 1.11
CA TRP A 41 15.45 2.52 2.28
C TRP A 41 14.75 1.40 3.03
N PHE A 42 14.97 1.36 4.34
CA PHE A 42 14.01 0.81 5.28
C PHE A 42 13.02 1.91 5.62
N PHE A 43 11.74 1.70 5.43
CA PHE A 43 10.74 2.74 5.68
C PHE A 43 9.64 2.28 6.63
N GLU A 44 9.09 3.25 7.35
CA GLU A 44 7.84 3.12 8.10
C GLU A 44 6.90 4.25 7.68
N LEU A 45 5.68 3.89 7.34
CA LEU A 45 4.57 4.80 7.06
C LEU A 45 3.50 4.63 8.13
N ARG A 46 3.11 5.71 8.78
CA ARG A 46 1.92 5.78 9.63
C ARG A 46 0.90 6.69 8.98
N ALA A 47 -0.35 6.24 8.92
CA ALA A 47 -1.45 6.99 8.35
C ALA A 47 -2.66 6.97 9.27
N LEU A 48 -3.33 8.11 9.38
CA LEU A 48 -4.60 8.27 10.09
C LEU A 48 -5.60 8.91 9.13
N GLY A 49 -6.67 8.19 8.84
CA GLY A 49 -7.84 8.71 8.16
C GLY A 49 -8.91 9.13 9.17
N VAL A 50 -9.52 10.29 8.95
CA VAL A 50 -10.64 10.80 9.75
C VAL A 50 -11.76 11.24 8.80
N ALA A 51 -12.90 10.56 8.84
CA ALA A 51 -14.07 10.98 8.08
C ALA A 51 -14.74 12.21 8.68
N THR A 52 -15.41 12.98 7.84
CA THR A 52 -16.24 14.12 8.30
C THR A 52 -17.38 13.66 9.22
N THR A 53 -17.79 12.40 9.16
CA THR A 53 -18.76 11.73 10.03
C THR A 53 -18.20 11.31 11.39
N GLY A 54 -16.88 11.51 11.62
CA GLY A 54 -16.21 11.23 12.88
C GLY A 54 -15.53 9.85 12.97
N GLU A 55 -15.71 8.97 12.00
CA GLU A 55 -15.03 7.68 11.93
C GLU A 55 -13.53 7.88 11.74
N LYS A 56 -12.74 6.99 12.34
CA LYS A 56 -11.26 7.06 12.28
C LYS A 56 -10.71 5.67 11.98
N GLN A 57 -9.63 5.64 11.20
CA GLN A 57 -8.89 4.41 10.94
C GLN A 57 -7.40 4.72 10.85
N ALA A 58 -6.57 3.91 11.50
CA ALA A 58 -5.13 4.08 11.53
C ALA A 58 -4.44 2.87 10.88
N PHE A 59 -3.37 3.14 10.15
CA PHE A 59 -2.56 2.15 9.45
C PHE A 59 -1.08 2.36 9.75
N LYS A 60 -0.34 1.26 9.72
CA LYS A 60 1.11 1.23 9.68
C LYS A 60 1.55 0.35 8.52
N VAL A 61 2.49 0.83 7.70
CA VAL A 61 3.12 0.04 6.64
C VAL A 61 4.62 0.13 6.81
N GLU A 62 5.31 -1.00 6.80
CA GLU A 62 6.76 -1.09 6.88
C GLU A 62 7.28 -1.91 5.72
N GLY A 63 8.46 -1.56 5.21
CA GLY A 63 9.04 -2.31 4.12
C GLY A 63 10.44 -1.84 3.75
N VAL A 64 10.95 -2.45 2.71
CA VAL A 64 12.25 -2.11 2.13
C VAL A 64 12.05 -1.80 0.66
N ILE A 65 12.54 -0.65 0.23
CA ILE A 65 12.60 -0.27 -1.18
C ILE A 65 14.06 -0.04 -1.59
N THR A 66 14.43 -0.54 -2.74
CA THR A 66 15.74 -0.29 -3.34
C THR A 66 15.59 0.36 -4.71
N ASP A 67 16.54 1.23 -5.05
CA ASP A 67 16.79 1.66 -6.42
C ASP A 67 18.08 1.04 -6.89
N SER A 68 18.03 0.16 -7.88
CA SER A 68 19.20 -0.43 -8.51
C SER A 68 19.36 0.13 -9.92
N SER A 69 20.36 0.99 -10.10
CA SER A 69 20.65 1.62 -11.40
C SER A 69 19.44 2.33 -12.02
N GLY A 70 18.61 2.97 -11.20
CA GLY A 70 17.43 3.70 -11.64
C GLY A 70 16.15 2.83 -11.72
N THR A 71 16.24 1.55 -11.36
CA THR A 71 15.07 0.67 -11.27
C THR A 71 14.67 0.47 -9.81
N LYS A 72 13.44 0.86 -9.48
CA LYS A 72 12.90 0.76 -8.13
C LYS A 72 12.15 -0.55 -7.93
N SER A 73 12.34 -1.18 -6.78
CA SER A 73 11.61 -2.39 -6.40
C SER A 73 11.41 -2.46 -4.89
N ILE A 74 10.29 -3.05 -4.48
CA ILE A 74 10.06 -3.46 -3.09
C ILE A 74 10.81 -4.76 -2.87
N VAL A 75 11.59 -4.83 -1.79
CA VAL A 75 12.32 -6.05 -1.41
C VAL A 75 11.44 -6.89 -0.49
N GLY A 76 10.99 -8.03 -1.00
CA GLY A 76 10.04 -8.88 -0.27
C GLY A 76 8.62 -8.28 -0.25
N THR A 77 7.90 -8.49 0.83
CA THR A 77 6.52 -8.01 1.02
C THR A 77 6.48 -6.98 2.15
N ASN A 78 5.81 -5.85 1.92
CA ASN A 78 5.58 -4.88 2.97
C ASN A 78 4.69 -5.47 4.07
N SER A 79 5.04 -5.20 5.33
CA SER A 79 4.15 -5.46 6.46
C SER A 79 3.15 -4.33 6.59
N LYS A 80 1.86 -4.66 6.74
CA LYS A 80 0.79 -3.69 6.93
C LYS A 80 -0.09 -4.07 8.12
N VAL A 81 -0.36 -3.11 9.00
CA VAL A 81 -1.25 -3.26 10.16
C VAL A 81 -2.39 -2.25 10.05
N ASP A 82 -3.62 -2.72 10.16
CA ASP A 82 -4.82 -1.91 10.33
C ASP A 82 -5.27 -1.98 11.79
N TYR A 83 -5.12 -0.88 12.53
CA TYR A 83 -5.36 -0.84 13.97
C TYR A 83 -6.83 -0.81 14.39
N GLN A 84 -7.78 -0.67 13.46
CA GLN A 84 -9.20 -0.55 13.81
C GLN A 84 -10.06 -1.76 13.46
N ARG A 85 -9.53 -2.70 12.71
CA ARG A 85 -10.20 -3.99 12.54
C ARG A 85 -9.97 -4.85 13.77
N SER A 86 -10.88 -4.74 14.74
CA SER A 86 -10.89 -5.64 15.90
C SER A 86 -10.97 -7.09 15.42
N GLY A 87 -9.92 -7.86 15.61
CA GLY A 87 -9.91 -9.31 15.46
C GLY A 87 -9.20 -9.89 14.25
N THR A 88 -8.66 -9.11 13.34
CA THR A 88 -7.78 -9.62 12.27
C THR A 88 -6.43 -8.96 12.37
N ALA A 89 -5.50 -9.70 12.99
CA ALA A 89 -4.08 -9.43 12.88
C ALA A 89 -3.64 -9.38 11.41
N ASP A 90 -2.59 -8.61 11.15
CA ASP A 90 -1.79 -8.60 9.94
C ASP A 90 -2.57 -8.77 8.62
N LEU A 91 -2.97 -7.65 8.06
CA LEU A 91 -3.22 -7.60 6.62
C LEU A 91 -1.86 -7.48 5.88
N ALA A 92 -0.94 -8.41 6.14
CA ALA A 92 0.13 -8.70 5.21
C ALA A 92 -0.53 -9.33 3.98
N GLN A 93 -1.17 -8.49 3.17
CA GLN A 93 -1.85 -8.97 2.00
C GLN A 93 -0.83 -9.15 0.91
N THR A 94 -0.72 -10.36 0.42
CA THR A 94 0.11 -10.68 -0.73
C THR A 94 -0.36 -9.80 -1.90
N PRO A 95 0.47 -8.93 -2.47
CA PRO A 95 0.11 -8.21 -3.67
C PRO A 95 -0.27 -9.23 -4.76
N TRP A 96 -1.29 -8.92 -5.54
CA TRP A 96 -1.62 -9.74 -6.69
C TRP A 96 -0.47 -9.68 -7.72
N ASP A 97 -0.15 -10.83 -8.29
CA ASP A 97 0.89 -10.99 -9.30
C ASP A 97 0.33 -11.84 -10.46
N PRO A 98 0.33 -11.33 -11.71
CA PRO A 98 -0.19 -12.06 -12.87
C PRO A 98 0.58 -13.36 -13.18
N MET A 99 1.80 -13.51 -12.64
CA MET A 99 2.66 -14.68 -12.85
C MET A 99 2.52 -15.73 -11.75
N SER A 100 1.73 -15.47 -10.71
CA SER A 100 1.54 -16.38 -9.59
C SER A 100 0.33 -17.28 -9.78
N SER A 101 0.41 -18.48 -9.21
CA SER A 101 -0.74 -19.38 -9.05
C SER A 101 -1.43 -19.10 -7.71
N TYR A 102 -2.74 -19.24 -7.68
CA TYR A 102 -3.56 -19.04 -6.49
C TYR A 102 -4.46 -20.24 -6.25
N ASN A 103 -4.65 -20.60 -4.99
CA ASN A 103 -5.62 -21.60 -4.58
C ASN A 103 -6.97 -20.95 -4.29
N THR A 104 -8.03 -21.74 -4.29
CA THR A 104 -9.34 -21.29 -3.80
C THR A 104 -9.21 -20.73 -2.37
N ASN A 105 -9.79 -19.58 -2.11
CA ASN A 105 -9.73 -18.79 -0.88
C ASN A 105 -8.41 -18.05 -0.60
N ASP A 106 -7.44 -18.08 -1.52
CA ASP A 106 -6.29 -17.19 -1.39
C ASP A 106 -6.76 -15.73 -1.45
N VAL A 107 -6.14 -14.90 -0.62
CA VAL A 107 -6.49 -13.48 -0.47
C VAL A 107 -5.35 -12.62 -0.98
N VAL A 108 -5.68 -11.70 -1.89
CA VAL A 108 -4.70 -10.77 -2.47
C VAL A 108 -5.16 -9.33 -2.35
N GLU A 109 -4.21 -8.41 -2.43
CA GLU A 109 -4.48 -6.98 -2.58
C GLU A 109 -4.19 -6.53 -4.02
N TYR A 110 -5.15 -5.85 -4.63
CA TYR A 110 -4.98 -5.20 -5.91
C TYR A 110 -5.70 -3.84 -5.90
N ASP A 111 -5.00 -2.79 -6.33
CA ASP A 111 -5.49 -1.40 -6.33
C ASP A 111 -6.18 -0.99 -5.01
N LEU A 112 -5.54 -1.34 -3.89
CA LEU A 112 -6.03 -1.07 -2.53
C LEU A 112 -7.42 -1.68 -2.21
N ASN A 113 -7.84 -2.68 -2.95
CA ASN A 113 -8.95 -3.55 -2.61
C ASN A 113 -8.43 -4.94 -2.23
N THR A 114 -9.20 -5.64 -1.43
CA THR A 114 -8.93 -7.04 -1.11
C THR A 114 -9.83 -7.92 -1.94
N TYR A 115 -9.26 -8.96 -2.51
CA TYR A 115 -9.96 -9.97 -3.31
C TYR A 115 -9.68 -11.35 -2.77
N THR A 116 -10.67 -12.22 -2.88
CA THR A 116 -10.54 -13.64 -2.54
C THR A 116 -10.74 -14.47 -3.80
N ALA A 117 -9.86 -15.43 -4.03
CA ALA A 117 -9.96 -16.36 -5.16
C ALA A 117 -11.14 -17.31 -4.96
N ASN A 118 -12.05 -17.36 -5.94
CA ASN A 118 -13.20 -18.28 -5.95
C ASN A 118 -12.79 -19.69 -6.38
N ASN A 119 -11.74 -19.78 -7.20
CA ASN A 119 -11.25 -21.01 -7.80
C ASN A 119 -9.71 -21.05 -7.76
N ALA A 120 -9.13 -22.22 -7.98
CA ALA A 120 -7.70 -22.33 -8.22
C ALA A 120 -7.34 -21.68 -9.57
N ILE A 121 -6.33 -20.82 -9.57
CA ILE A 121 -5.86 -20.05 -10.72
C ILE A 121 -4.42 -20.47 -11.00
N ASN A 122 -4.14 -20.96 -12.20
CA ASN A 122 -2.78 -21.34 -12.58
C ASN A 122 -2.02 -20.13 -13.15
N ALA A 123 -0.73 -20.05 -12.86
CA ALA A 123 0.16 -19.06 -13.44
C ALA A 123 0.28 -19.28 -14.96
N THR A 124 -0.39 -18.45 -15.73
CA THR A 124 -0.32 -18.47 -17.22
C THR A 124 0.43 -17.29 -17.80
N GLY A 125 0.80 -16.33 -16.95
CA GLY A 125 1.39 -15.05 -17.37
C GLY A 125 0.42 -14.07 -18.02
N ASN A 126 -0.84 -14.48 -18.19
CA ASN A 126 -1.92 -13.69 -18.78
C ASN A 126 -3.14 -13.62 -17.85
N ASN A 127 -2.96 -13.83 -16.56
CA ASN A 127 -4.06 -13.72 -15.61
C ASN A 127 -4.58 -12.28 -15.61
N LEU A 128 -5.88 -12.14 -15.84
CA LEU A 128 -6.55 -10.84 -15.69
C LEU A 128 -6.47 -10.39 -14.23
N ASP A 129 -6.35 -9.09 -14.04
CA ASP A 129 -6.35 -8.55 -12.69
C ASP A 129 -7.68 -8.84 -11.95
N PRO A 130 -7.66 -8.89 -10.61
CA PRO A 130 -8.84 -9.27 -9.83
C PRO A 130 -10.06 -8.36 -10.03
N ALA A 131 -9.87 -7.12 -10.46
CA ALA A 131 -10.97 -6.20 -10.72
C ALA A 131 -11.67 -6.50 -12.05
N GLN A 132 -10.97 -7.11 -12.99
CA GLN A 132 -11.50 -7.48 -14.32
C GLN A 132 -12.01 -8.92 -14.35
N ASP A 133 -11.38 -9.83 -13.62
CA ASP A 133 -11.74 -11.26 -13.58
C ASP A 133 -12.72 -11.57 -12.43
N THR A 134 -13.95 -11.14 -12.58
CA THR A 134 -15.02 -11.37 -11.60
C THR A 134 -15.47 -12.83 -11.50
N THR A 135 -15.02 -13.71 -12.39
CA THR A 135 -15.30 -15.15 -12.34
C THR A 135 -14.42 -15.83 -11.30
N ASN A 136 -13.14 -15.50 -11.31
CA ASN A 136 -12.16 -16.14 -10.43
C ASN A 136 -11.92 -15.36 -9.14
N TRP A 137 -12.34 -14.09 -9.07
CA TRP A 137 -12.12 -13.25 -7.91
C TRP A 137 -13.41 -12.61 -7.41
N THR A 138 -13.54 -12.58 -6.09
CA THR A 138 -14.58 -11.80 -5.40
C THR A 138 -13.94 -10.71 -4.59
N VAL A 139 -14.37 -9.46 -4.80
CA VAL A 139 -13.95 -8.36 -3.93
C VAL A 139 -14.54 -8.56 -2.54
N THR A 140 -13.68 -8.64 -1.54
CA THR A 140 -14.09 -8.86 -0.14
C THR A 140 -13.94 -7.62 0.72
N TYR A 141 -13.17 -6.64 0.25
CA TYR A 141 -13.04 -5.36 0.93
C TYR A 141 -12.69 -4.21 -0.02
N THR A 142 -13.46 -3.13 0.09
CA THR A 142 -13.30 -1.88 -0.68
C THR A 142 -13.18 -0.64 0.21
N GLY A 143 -12.98 -0.83 1.50
CA GLY A 143 -12.93 0.26 2.50
C GLY A 143 -11.65 1.09 2.47
N TRP A 144 -11.39 1.79 3.58
CA TRP A 144 -10.19 2.61 3.71
C TRP A 144 -8.94 1.75 3.67
N ASN A 145 -7.95 2.20 2.94
CA ASN A 145 -6.71 1.45 2.80
C ASN A 145 -5.52 2.39 2.56
N VAL A 146 -4.31 1.86 2.81
CA VAL A 146 -3.04 2.57 2.63
C VAL A 146 -2.04 1.59 2.02
N SER A 147 -1.27 2.02 1.04
CA SER A 147 -0.15 1.25 0.50
C SER A 147 1.12 2.08 0.38
N ALA A 148 2.24 1.38 0.31
CA ALA A 148 3.52 1.89 -0.15
C ALA A 148 4.00 0.89 -1.23
N GLU A 149 4.08 1.33 -2.47
CA GLU A 149 4.25 0.45 -3.63
C GLU A 149 5.10 1.09 -4.72
N VAL A 150 5.58 0.31 -5.67
CA VAL A 150 6.24 0.82 -6.87
C VAL A 150 5.29 0.70 -8.05
N ILE A 151 4.95 1.85 -8.66
CA ILE A 151 4.08 1.94 -9.83
C ILE A 151 4.85 2.65 -10.93
N ALA A 152 4.94 2.03 -12.09
CA ALA A 152 5.66 2.59 -13.25
C ALA A 152 7.07 3.11 -12.87
N ASN A 153 7.82 2.32 -12.13
CA ASN A 153 9.16 2.63 -11.62
C ASN A 153 9.24 3.85 -10.68
N ALA A 154 8.13 4.21 -10.03
CA ALA A 154 8.09 5.28 -9.05
C ALA A 154 7.54 4.76 -7.73
N PHE A 155 8.22 5.08 -6.61
CA PHE A 155 7.69 4.74 -5.29
C PHE A 155 6.52 5.67 -4.97
N ARG A 156 5.41 5.09 -4.56
CA ARG A 156 4.19 5.83 -4.23
C ARG A 156 3.62 5.36 -2.91
N VAL A 157 3.30 6.31 -2.07
CA VAL A 157 2.39 6.10 -0.94
C VAL A 157 1.00 6.47 -1.41
N ARG A 158 0.05 5.55 -1.29
CA ARG A 158 -1.33 5.78 -1.70
C ARG A 158 -2.27 5.60 -0.53
N VAL A 159 -3.35 6.36 -0.54
CA VAL A 159 -4.46 6.21 0.39
C VAL A 159 -5.75 6.06 -0.39
N LYS A 160 -6.68 5.30 0.16
CA LYS A 160 -8.00 5.08 -0.40
C LYS A 160 -9.06 5.30 0.67
N GLY A 161 -10.08 6.10 0.35
CA GLY A 161 -11.27 6.28 1.17
C GLY A 161 -12.35 5.25 0.83
N GLN A 162 -13.57 5.60 1.13
CA GLN A 162 -14.76 4.81 0.85
C GLN A 162 -15.77 5.68 0.09
N THR A 163 -16.45 5.08 -0.88
CA THR A 163 -17.52 5.77 -1.62
C THR A 163 -18.57 6.36 -0.67
N GLY A 164 -18.91 7.62 -0.90
CA GLY A 164 -19.87 8.36 -0.08
C GLY A 164 -19.31 8.94 1.22
N LYS A 165 -18.00 8.82 1.47
CA LYS A 165 -17.34 9.39 2.65
C LYS A 165 -16.20 10.31 2.26
N THR A 166 -16.16 11.50 2.84
CA THR A 166 -14.99 12.37 2.78
C THR A 166 -14.05 12.01 3.92
N VAL A 167 -12.84 11.60 3.59
CA VAL A 167 -11.82 11.19 4.56
C VAL A 167 -10.62 12.12 4.46
N ASN A 168 -10.26 12.74 5.57
CA ASN A 168 -9.05 13.54 5.69
C ASN A 168 -7.92 12.65 6.20
N TRP A 169 -6.84 12.57 5.45
CA TRP A 169 -5.69 11.74 5.74
C TRP A 169 -4.54 12.58 6.29
N LYS A 170 -3.90 12.09 7.34
CA LYS A 170 -2.62 12.57 7.85
C LYS A 170 -1.64 11.42 7.86
N LEU A 171 -0.46 11.63 7.28
CA LEU A 171 0.57 10.61 7.14
C LEU A 171 1.90 11.12 7.71
N ARG A 172 2.67 10.18 8.24
CA ARG A 172 4.07 10.37 8.61
C ARG A 172 4.88 9.26 7.96
N PHE A 173 5.91 9.64 7.24
CA PHE A 173 6.85 8.73 6.60
C PHE A 173 8.23 8.90 7.22
N THR A 174 8.84 7.81 7.63
CA THR A 174 10.23 7.78 8.13
C THR A 174 11.03 6.79 7.31
N LYS A 175 12.33 7.06 7.12
CA LYS A 175 13.25 6.18 6.41
C LYS A 175 14.59 6.09 7.12
N ILE A 176 15.29 4.99 6.90
CA ILE A 176 16.72 4.84 7.11
C ILE A 176 17.29 4.50 5.75
N GLU A 177 18.27 5.30 5.28
CA GLU A 177 18.92 5.08 4.00
C GLU A 177 20.27 4.39 4.19
N VAL A 178 20.53 3.39 3.37
CA VAL A 178 21.82 2.67 3.29
C VAL A 178 22.31 2.58 1.85
#